data_1d52e308eecda012162af42d8e2edda7
#
_entry.id   1d52e308eecda012162af42d8e2edda7
#
_cell.length_a   1.000
_cell.length_b   1.000
_cell.length_c   1.000
_cell.angle_alpha   90.00
_cell.angle_beta   90.00
_cell.angle_gamma   90.00
#
_symmetry.space_group_name_H-M   'P 1'
#
loop_
_entity.id
_entity.type
_entity.pdbx_description
1 polymer ?
#
loop_
_entity_poly.entity_id
_entity_poly.type
_entity_poly.pdbx_seq_one_letter_code
_entity_poly.pdbx_strand_id
1 'polypeptide(L)'
;VLAIAKSQGYQCYTLSFDYGQRHRVELQAATVISSEMGAKEHKTITLDLRSIGGSALTDDSIAVPEALADGIPVTYVPARNTVFLSIALGWAEVLGAETIFIGVNAVDYSGYPDCRPDYIAAFETMANLATKSGVEGQALTIQTPLIDLTKAQIIEQGLSLGVDYQKTVSCYQ
;
A
#
# COMPACT_ATOMS: atom_id res chain seq x y z
N VAL A 1 -6.77 1.92 -6.22
CA VAL A 1 -6.02 0.72 -6.65
C VAL A 1 -6.96 -0.44 -6.91
N LEU A 2 -7.74 -0.93 -5.92
CA LEU A 2 -8.64 -2.07 -6.08
C LEU A 2 -9.60 -1.90 -7.26
N ALA A 3 -10.23 -0.72 -7.42
CA ALA A 3 -11.13 -0.41 -8.54
C ALA A 3 -10.43 -0.55 -9.90
N ILE A 4 -9.18 -0.09 -9.99
CA ILE A 4 -8.37 -0.21 -11.20
C ILE A 4 -8.09 -1.69 -11.52
N ALA A 5 -7.59 -2.46 -10.56
CA ALA A 5 -7.32 -3.87 -10.75
C ALA A 5 -8.58 -4.63 -11.19
N LYS A 6 -9.73 -4.35 -10.57
CA LYS A 6 -11.03 -4.93 -10.96
C LYS A 6 -11.44 -4.55 -12.38
N SER A 7 -11.26 -3.29 -12.78
CA SER A 7 -11.60 -2.83 -14.14
C SER A 7 -10.73 -3.49 -15.23
N GLN A 8 -9.53 -3.94 -14.85
CA GLN A 8 -8.62 -4.70 -15.71
C GLN A 8 -8.91 -6.21 -15.72
N GLY A 9 -9.94 -6.67 -15.02
CA GLY A 9 -10.37 -8.08 -15.02
C GLY A 9 -9.65 -8.97 -14.01
N TYR A 10 -8.83 -8.41 -13.10
CA TYR A 10 -8.16 -9.22 -12.08
C TYR A 10 -9.13 -9.77 -11.04
N GLN A 11 -8.90 -11.01 -10.63
CA GLN A 11 -9.45 -11.56 -9.40
C GLN A 11 -8.64 -11.04 -8.22
N CYS A 12 -9.22 -10.16 -7.41
CA CYS A 12 -8.50 -9.42 -6.40
C CYS A 12 -8.59 -10.09 -5.02
N TYR A 13 -7.45 -10.17 -4.36
CA TYR A 13 -7.27 -10.43 -2.94
C TYR A 13 -6.70 -9.18 -2.32
N THR A 14 -7.17 -8.76 -1.16
CA THR A 14 -6.81 -7.49 -0.55
C THR A 14 -6.14 -7.69 0.80
N LEU A 15 -5.12 -6.89 1.08
CA LEU A 15 -4.32 -6.95 2.29
C LEU A 15 -4.28 -5.58 2.96
N SER A 16 -4.59 -5.55 4.24
CA SER A 16 -4.44 -4.38 5.11
C SER A 16 -3.50 -4.70 6.25
N PHE A 17 -2.88 -3.67 6.82
CA PHE A 17 -1.93 -3.81 7.91
C PHE A 17 -2.36 -2.96 9.11
N ASP A 18 -2.54 -3.63 10.26
CA ASP A 18 -2.58 -2.99 11.57
C ASP A 18 -1.15 -3.00 12.12
N TYR A 19 -0.43 -1.86 11.96
CA TYR A 19 0.97 -1.75 12.35
C TYR A 19 1.19 -0.87 13.58
N GLY A 20 0.10 -0.60 14.32
CA GLY A 20 0.11 0.28 15.48
C GLY A 20 -0.08 1.76 15.13
N GLN A 21 -0.63 2.07 13.94
CA GLN A 21 -0.99 3.43 13.55
C GLN A 21 -2.05 4.03 14.49
N ARG A 22 -2.02 5.36 14.63
CA ARG A 22 -2.92 6.11 15.54
C ARG A 22 -4.39 5.92 15.22
N HIS A 23 -4.74 5.81 13.93
CA HIS A 23 -6.14 5.68 13.47
C HIS A 23 -6.40 4.31 12.84
N ARG A 24 -7.32 3.57 13.45
CA ARG A 24 -7.74 2.23 13.00
C ARG A 24 -9.01 2.24 12.16
N VAL A 25 -9.67 3.38 12.04
CA VAL A 25 -10.92 3.51 11.28
C VAL A 25 -10.71 3.17 9.79
N GLU A 26 -9.52 3.41 9.27
CA GLU A 26 -9.14 3.03 7.91
C GLU A 26 -9.18 1.52 7.64
N LEU A 27 -8.91 0.68 8.68
CA LEU A 27 -8.97 -0.78 8.55
C LEU A 27 -10.41 -1.28 8.38
N GLN A 28 -11.34 -0.64 9.10
CA GLN A 28 -12.77 -0.94 8.95
C GLN A 28 -13.27 -0.51 7.57
N ALA A 29 -12.90 0.70 7.13
CA ALA A 29 -13.20 1.19 5.79
C ALA A 29 -12.64 0.26 4.71
N ALA A 30 -11.40 -0.19 4.83
CA ALA A 30 -10.76 -1.13 3.90
C ALA A 30 -11.52 -2.45 3.82
N THR A 31 -11.98 -3.00 4.95
CA THR A 31 -12.77 -4.24 4.99
C THR A 31 -14.10 -4.08 4.26
N VAL A 32 -14.84 -3.00 4.51
CA VAL A 32 -16.12 -2.71 3.86
C VAL A 32 -15.93 -2.54 2.35
N ILE A 33 -14.97 -1.69 1.94
CA ILE A 33 -14.68 -1.42 0.52
C ILE A 33 -14.25 -2.69 -0.20
N SER A 34 -13.39 -3.51 0.41
CA SER A 34 -12.93 -4.76 -0.17
C SER A 34 -14.10 -5.71 -0.46
N SER A 35 -15.03 -5.84 0.48
CA SER A 35 -16.24 -6.66 0.33
C SER A 35 -17.16 -6.12 -0.75
N GLU A 36 -17.50 -4.84 -0.71
CA GLU A 36 -18.43 -4.19 -1.65
C GLU A 36 -17.89 -4.19 -3.09
N MET A 37 -16.59 -4.03 -3.25
CA MET A 37 -15.93 -4.11 -4.54
C MET A 37 -15.67 -5.54 -5.01
N GLY A 38 -16.11 -6.56 -4.27
CA GLY A 38 -16.02 -7.95 -4.66
C GLY A 38 -14.59 -8.49 -4.71
N ALA A 39 -13.77 -8.12 -3.75
CA ALA A 39 -12.53 -8.84 -3.49
C ALA A 39 -12.86 -10.25 -3.02
N LYS A 40 -12.11 -11.25 -3.47
CA LYS A 40 -12.35 -12.65 -3.13
C LYS A 40 -12.05 -12.95 -1.67
N GLU A 41 -11.05 -12.29 -1.15
CA GLU A 41 -10.65 -12.38 0.27
C GLU A 41 -10.01 -11.07 0.68
N HIS A 42 -10.23 -10.67 1.93
CA HIS A 42 -9.55 -9.57 2.59
C HIS A 42 -8.86 -10.08 3.86
N LYS A 43 -7.57 -9.81 3.98
CA LYS A 43 -6.79 -10.09 5.21
C LYS A 43 -6.32 -8.81 5.86
N THR A 44 -6.37 -8.78 7.19
CA THR A 44 -5.68 -7.79 8.00
C THR A 44 -4.55 -8.48 8.76
N ILE A 45 -3.32 -8.04 8.53
CA ILE A 45 -2.14 -8.54 9.24
C ILE A 45 -1.76 -7.55 10.33
N THR A 46 -1.62 -8.05 11.55
CA THR A 46 -1.19 -7.24 12.69
C THR A 46 0.33 -7.33 12.83
N LEU A 47 0.97 -6.16 12.87
CA LEU A 47 2.40 -5.97 13.10
C LEU A 47 2.56 -4.93 14.20
N ASP A 48 3.67 -4.97 14.96
CA ASP A 48 3.97 -3.89 15.92
C ASP A 48 5.21 -3.12 15.48
N LEU A 49 5.02 -2.13 14.59
CA LEU A 49 6.10 -1.24 14.16
C LEU A 49 6.39 -0.13 15.19
N ARG A 50 5.57 0.04 16.22
CA ARG A 50 5.85 0.96 17.33
C ARG A 50 7.10 0.55 18.11
N SER A 51 7.36 -0.74 18.20
CA SER A 51 8.57 -1.27 18.83
C SER A 51 9.87 -0.87 18.14
N ILE A 52 9.79 -0.47 16.85
CA ILE A 52 10.91 0.03 16.07
C ILE A 52 11.08 1.54 16.28
N GLY A 53 9.97 2.28 16.40
CA GLY A 53 9.96 3.73 16.60
C GLY A 53 10.36 4.53 15.37
N GLY A 54 10.77 5.79 15.57
CA GLY A 54 11.35 6.63 14.53
C GLY A 54 10.35 7.34 13.60
N SER A 55 9.05 7.30 13.89
CA SER A 55 8.03 8.02 13.11
C SER A 55 6.94 8.61 13.99
N ALA A 56 6.48 9.82 13.66
CA ALA A 56 5.33 10.44 14.30
C ALA A 56 4.00 9.65 14.13
N LEU A 57 3.93 8.70 13.24
CA LEU A 57 2.76 7.82 13.07
C LEU A 57 2.76 6.60 13.99
N THR A 58 3.89 6.25 14.56
CA THR A 58 4.08 5.06 15.42
C THR A 58 4.64 5.40 16.80
N ASP A 59 5.00 6.65 17.05
CA ASP A 59 5.56 7.14 18.31
C ASP A 59 4.82 8.40 18.76
N ASP A 60 4.07 8.31 19.86
CA ASP A 60 3.28 9.42 20.40
C ASP A 60 4.14 10.55 20.98
N SER A 61 5.43 10.31 21.24
CA SER A 61 6.36 11.34 21.69
C SER A 61 6.78 12.31 20.57
N ILE A 62 6.57 11.93 19.30
CA ILE A 62 6.92 12.72 18.13
C ILE A 62 5.67 13.45 17.63
N ALA A 63 5.67 14.79 17.67
CA ALA A 63 4.55 15.58 17.16
C ALA A 63 4.48 15.51 15.62
N VAL A 64 3.26 15.42 15.07
CA VAL A 64 3.02 15.58 13.62
C VAL A 64 3.07 17.08 13.31
N PRO A 65 4.01 17.55 12.46
CA PRO A 65 4.09 18.96 12.11
C PRO A 65 2.89 19.41 11.27
N GLU A 66 2.42 20.64 11.49
CA GLU A 66 1.37 21.24 10.67
C GLU A 66 1.88 21.75 9.30
N ALA A 67 3.19 21.93 9.16
CA ALA A 67 3.83 22.40 7.94
C ALA A 67 4.74 21.34 7.32
N LEU A 68 4.82 21.34 5.99
CA LEU A 68 5.78 20.51 5.26
C LEU A 68 7.21 21.02 5.54
N ALA A 69 8.08 20.12 5.99
CA ALA A 69 9.51 20.37 6.14
C ALA A 69 10.27 19.83 4.92
N ASP A 70 11.45 20.43 4.66
CA ASP A 70 12.35 19.91 3.63
C ASP A 70 12.93 18.55 4.03
N GLY A 71 13.03 17.63 3.06
CA GLY A 71 13.60 16.29 3.27
C GLY A 71 12.58 15.20 3.56
N ILE A 72 13.02 14.11 4.20
CA ILE A 72 12.15 12.98 4.54
C ILE A 72 11.26 13.38 5.73
N PRO A 73 9.91 13.34 5.57
CA PRO A 73 8.98 13.75 6.63
C PRO A 73 9.10 12.87 7.88
N VAL A 74 8.87 13.46 9.06
CA VAL A 74 8.83 12.72 10.35
C VAL A 74 7.68 11.69 10.42
N THR A 75 6.73 11.78 9.50
CA THR A 75 5.65 10.79 9.30
C THR A 75 6.10 9.56 8.50
N TYR A 76 7.31 9.56 7.96
CA TYR A 76 7.88 8.37 7.34
C TYR A 76 8.07 7.27 8.38
N VAL A 77 7.43 6.15 8.18
CA VAL A 77 7.66 4.94 9.01
C VAL A 77 8.77 4.14 8.35
N PRO A 78 9.93 3.96 9.02
CA PRO A 78 11.10 3.35 8.41
C PRO A 78 10.81 1.99 7.76
N ALA A 79 11.11 1.88 6.46
CA ALA A 79 10.96 0.67 5.65
C ALA A 79 9.55 0.03 5.67
N ARG A 80 8.48 0.79 5.99
CA ARG A 80 7.12 0.27 6.12
C ARG A 80 6.65 -0.46 4.86
N ASN A 81 6.83 0.15 3.69
CA ASN A 81 6.41 -0.47 2.43
C ASN A 81 7.24 -1.70 2.09
N THR A 82 8.51 -1.76 2.49
CA THR A 82 9.35 -2.97 2.34
C THR A 82 8.78 -4.12 3.16
N VAL A 83 8.39 -3.89 4.41
CA VAL A 83 7.76 -4.90 5.26
C VAL A 83 6.42 -5.36 4.67
N PHE A 84 5.59 -4.42 4.25
CA PHE A 84 4.28 -4.71 3.68
C PHE A 84 4.37 -5.49 2.37
N LEU A 85 5.25 -5.09 1.48
CA LEU A 85 5.49 -5.81 0.22
C LEU A 85 6.06 -7.20 0.44
N SER A 86 6.92 -7.39 1.45
CA SER A 86 7.47 -8.72 1.78
C SER A 86 6.38 -9.69 2.26
N ILE A 87 5.43 -9.21 3.07
CA ILE A 87 4.29 -10.02 3.51
C ILE A 87 3.33 -10.29 2.33
N ALA A 88 3.07 -9.26 1.52
CA ALA A 88 2.24 -9.40 0.32
C ALA A 88 2.84 -10.41 -0.67
N LEU A 89 4.17 -10.39 -0.83
CA LEU A 89 4.90 -11.33 -1.67
C LEU A 89 4.70 -12.79 -1.20
N GLY A 90 4.86 -13.04 0.10
CA GLY A 90 4.65 -14.39 0.65
C GLY A 90 3.21 -14.87 0.45
N TRP A 91 2.22 -13.97 0.62
CA TRP A 91 0.83 -14.34 0.37
C TRP A 91 0.52 -14.51 -1.13
N ALA A 92 1.08 -13.67 -2.00
CA ALA A 92 0.97 -13.83 -3.44
C ALA A 92 1.48 -15.20 -3.92
N GLU A 93 2.62 -15.65 -3.39
CA GLU A 93 3.18 -16.96 -3.69
C GLU A 93 2.24 -18.10 -3.26
N VAL A 94 1.63 -18.02 -2.07
CA VAL A 94 0.63 -19.01 -1.59
C VAL A 94 -0.61 -19.04 -2.48
N LEU A 95 -1.03 -17.89 -3.01
CA LEU A 95 -2.19 -17.77 -3.89
C LEU A 95 -1.89 -18.16 -5.35
N GLY A 96 -0.61 -18.28 -5.73
CA GLY A 96 -0.19 -18.38 -7.13
C GLY A 96 -0.51 -17.09 -7.92
N ALA A 97 -0.48 -15.94 -7.23
CA ALA A 97 -0.74 -14.64 -7.87
C ALA A 97 0.56 -14.10 -8.50
N GLU A 98 0.43 -13.61 -9.73
CA GLU A 98 1.55 -13.10 -10.52
C GLU A 98 1.65 -11.56 -10.48
N THR A 99 0.74 -10.90 -9.77
CA THR A 99 0.70 -9.42 -9.73
C THR A 99 0.34 -8.91 -8.35
N ILE A 100 1.15 -7.97 -7.84
CA ILE A 100 0.86 -7.18 -6.64
C ILE A 100 0.58 -5.75 -7.07
N PHE A 101 -0.52 -5.17 -6.57
CA PHE A 101 -0.86 -3.77 -6.74
C PHE A 101 -0.57 -2.99 -5.47
N ILE A 102 0.15 -1.87 -5.59
CA ILE A 102 0.41 -0.94 -4.48
C ILE A 102 0.00 0.48 -4.84
N GLY A 103 -0.49 1.23 -3.85
CA GLY A 103 -1.10 2.54 -4.03
C GLY A 103 -0.15 3.73 -3.85
N VAL A 104 1.14 3.58 -4.12
CA VAL A 104 2.09 4.70 -4.13
C VAL A 104 1.75 5.71 -5.22
N ASN A 105 1.93 7.00 -4.95
CA ASN A 105 1.59 8.10 -5.87
C ASN A 105 2.68 9.18 -5.92
N ALA A 106 2.52 10.17 -6.81
CA ALA A 106 3.49 11.22 -7.06
C ALA A 106 3.87 12.06 -5.83
N VAL A 107 2.95 12.23 -4.88
CA VAL A 107 3.22 12.95 -3.64
C VAL A 107 4.04 12.09 -2.68
N ASP A 108 3.70 10.80 -2.58
CA ASP A 108 4.35 9.86 -1.67
C ASP A 108 5.83 9.66 -2.05
N TYR A 109 6.15 9.44 -3.33
CA TYR A 109 7.55 9.18 -3.71
C TYR A 109 8.43 10.42 -3.60
N SER A 110 7.88 11.62 -3.59
CA SER A 110 8.66 12.84 -3.36
C SER A 110 9.21 12.93 -1.93
N GLY A 111 8.55 12.29 -0.95
CA GLY A 111 8.92 12.31 0.46
C GLY A 111 9.39 10.99 1.04
N TYR A 112 8.90 9.86 0.51
CA TYR A 112 9.17 8.54 1.09
C TYR A 112 10.07 7.69 0.19
N PRO A 113 11.27 7.28 0.67
CA PRO A 113 12.22 6.48 -0.13
C PRO A 113 11.63 5.19 -0.67
N ASP A 114 10.77 4.52 0.10
CA ASP A 114 10.13 3.25 -0.21
C ASP A 114 8.82 3.37 -1.02
N CYS A 115 8.62 4.53 -1.65
CA CYS A 115 7.55 4.79 -2.62
C CYS A 115 8.08 5.11 -4.03
N ARG A 116 9.39 5.21 -4.20
CA ARG A 116 10.02 5.64 -5.46
C ARG A 116 9.96 4.55 -6.53
N PRO A 117 9.85 4.91 -7.82
CA PRO A 117 9.84 3.96 -8.92
C PRO A 117 11.05 3.01 -8.91
N ASP A 118 12.26 3.53 -8.66
CA ASP A 118 13.49 2.74 -8.61
C ASP A 118 13.46 1.71 -7.47
N TYR A 119 12.89 2.08 -6.32
CA TYR A 119 12.70 1.15 -5.22
C TYR A 119 11.74 0.02 -5.61
N ILE A 120 10.61 0.35 -6.23
CA ILE A 120 9.63 -0.66 -6.67
C ILE A 120 10.25 -1.63 -7.67
N ALA A 121 11.01 -1.13 -8.66
CA ALA A 121 11.71 -1.96 -9.64
C ALA A 121 12.77 -2.88 -8.99
N ALA A 122 13.50 -2.36 -8.02
CA ALA A 122 14.48 -3.15 -7.26
C ALA A 122 13.80 -4.23 -6.41
N PHE A 123 12.67 -3.90 -5.76
CA PHE A 123 11.90 -4.88 -5.00
C PHE A 123 11.32 -5.99 -5.90
N GLU A 124 10.77 -5.65 -7.06
CA GLU A 124 10.28 -6.62 -8.05
C GLU A 124 11.40 -7.56 -8.49
N THR A 125 12.58 -7.01 -8.78
CA THR A 125 13.77 -7.83 -9.12
C THR A 125 14.13 -8.80 -8.00
N MET A 126 14.20 -8.31 -6.77
CA MET A 126 14.46 -9.12 -5.57
C MET A 126 13.39 -10.20 -5.38
N ALA A 127 12.12 -9.85 -5.53
CA ALA A 127 11.00 -10.78 -5.38
C ALA A 127 11.11 -11.98 -6.34
N ASN A 128 11.47 -11.73 -7.58
CA ASN A 128 11.64 -12.78 -8.61
C ASN A 128 12.89 -13.64 -8.37
N LEU A 129 13.89 -13.15 -7.65
CA LEU A 129 15.05 -13.95 -7.22
C LEU A 129 14.77 -14.77 -5.96
N ALA A 130 13.88 -14.30 -5.10
CA ALA A 130 13.68 -14.81 -3.75
C ALA A 130 12.51 -15.80 -3.60
N THR A 131 11.67 -15.95 -4.64
CA THR A 131 10.47 -16.80 -4.60
C THR A 131 10.63 -18.04 -5.46
N LYS A 132 9.92 -19.12 -5.07
CA LYS A 132 9.88 -20.36 -5.84
C LYS A 132 9.32 -20.09 -7.24
N SER A 133 8.20 -19.36 -7.35
CA SER A 133 7.57 -19.01 -8.63
C SER A 133 8.52 -18.24 -9.54
N GLY A 134 9.27 -17.27 -9.02
CA GLY A 134 10.28 -16.54 -9.79
C GLY A 134 11.39 -17.42 -10.32
N VAL A 135 11.91 -18.33 -9.51
CA VAL A 135 12.96 -19.29 -9.89
C VAL A 135 12.43 -20.31 -10.92
N GLU A 136 11.16 -20.69 -10.84
CA GLU A 136 10.50 -21.61 -11.78
C GLU A 136 10.02 -20.91 -13.06
N GLY A 137 10.31 -19.62 -13.24
CA GLY A 137 10.02 -18.86 -14.46
C GLY A 137 8.63 -18.21 -14.49
N GLN A 138 7.92 -18.18 -13.38
CA GLN A 138 6.66 -17.47 -13.21
C GLN A 138 6.95 -16.10 -12.56
N ALA A 139 7.25 -15.10 -13.40
CA ALA A 139 7.61 -13.78 -12.92
C ALA A 139 6.41 -13.06 -12.27
N LEU A 140 6.63 -12.55 -11.05
CA LEU A 140 5.71 -11.64 -10.38
C LEU A 140 5.99 -10.20 -10.82
N THR A 141 4.95 -9.42 -11.03
CA THR A 141 5.02 -7.98 -11.33
C THR A 141 4.42 -7.14 -10.22
N ILE A 142 4.97 -5.93 -10.02
CA ILE A 142 4.43 -4.94 -9.07
C ILE A 142 3.82 -3.78 -9.85
N GLN A 143 2.51 -3.62 -9.77
CA GLN A 143 1.77 -2.57 -10.44
C GLN A 143 1.57 -1.37 -9.52
N THR A 144 1.93 -0.19 -10.02
CA THR A 144 1.80 1.09 -9.31
C THR A 144 0.91 2.05 -10.10
N PRO A 145 -0.39 1.76 -10.25
CA PRO A 145 -1.27 2.47 -11.18
C PRO A 145 -1.51 3.95 -10.83
N LEU A 146 -1.06 4.39 -9.67
CA LEU A 146 -1.23 5.76 -9.18
C LEU A 146 0.09 6.55 -9.17
N ILE A 147 1.20 5.94 -9.60
CA ILE A 147 2.55 6.45 -9.36
C ILE A 147 2.76 7.88 -9.88
N ASP A 148 2.18 8.20 -11.04
CA ASP A 148 2.32 9.51 -11.69
C ASP A 148 1.10 10.43 -11.45
N LEU A 149 0.12 9.98 -10.64
CA LEU A 149 -1.13 10.71 -10.45
C LEU A 149 -1.08 11.63 -9.23
N THR A 150 -1.64 12.83 -9.39
CA THR A 150 -1.97 13.72 -8.28
C THR A 150 -3.18 13.22 -7.51
N LYS A 151 -3.38 13.69 -6.27
CA LYS A 151 -4.57 13.35 -5.47
C LYS A 151 -5.88 13.67 -6.19
N ALA A 152 -5.95 14.78 -6.92
CA ALA A 152 -7.14 15.16 -7.70
C ALA A 152 -7.44 14.13 -8.81
N GLN A 153 -6.43 13.73 -9.57
CA GLN A 153 -6.56 12.71 -10.62
C GLN A 153 -6.93 11.34 -10.07
N ILE A 154 -6.40 10.97 -8.90
CA ILE A 154 -6.77 9.72 -8.21
C ILE A 154 -8.26 9.72 -7.83
N ILE A 155 -8.77 10.84 -7.31
CA ILE A 155 -10.20 10.97 -6.95
C ILE A 155 -11.06 10.91 -8.21
N GLU A 156 -10.71 11.65 -9.27
CA GLU A 156 -11.43 11.67 -10.54
C GLU A 156 -11.51 10.26 -11.16
N GLN A 157 -10.38 9.57 -11.22
CA GLN A 157 -10.33 8.20 -11.71
C GLN A 157 -11.14 7.24 -10.84
N GLY A 158 -11.07 7.39 -9.52
CA GLY A 158 -11.85 6.58 -8.60
C GLY A 158 -13.36 6.78 -8.79
N LEU A 159 -13.82 8.03 -8.94
CA LEU A 159 -15.23 8.34 -9.22
C LEU A 159 -15.69 7.71 -10.56
N SER A 160 -14.87 7.79 -11.61
CA SER A 160 -15.17 7.16 -12.90
C SER A 160 -15.29 5.64 -12.83
N LEU A 161 -14.63 5.01 -11.86
CA LEU A 161 -14.68 3.57 -11.60
C LEU A 161 -15.70 3.19 -10.52
N GLY A 162 -16.53 4.14 -10.07
CA GLY A 162 -17.61 3.88 -9.11
C GLY A 162 -17.17 3.75 -7.66
N VAL A 163 -16.02 4.29 -7.29
CA VAL A 163 -15.58 4.32 -5.89
C VAL A 163 -16.44 5.29 -5.08
N ASP A 164 -17.06 4.79 -4.02
CA ASP A 164 -17.78 5.60 -3.04
C ASP A 164 -16.81 6.18 -2.01
N TYR A 165 -16.38 7.43 -2.24
CA TYR A 165 -15.43 8.11 -1.34
C TYR A 165 -16.03 8.46 0.04
N GLN A 166 -17.34 8.39 0.24
CA GLN A 166 -17.93 8.59 1.57
C GLN A 166 -17.54 7.46 2.55
N LYS A 167 -17.16 6.31 2.01
CA LYS A 167 -16.71 5.14 2.77
C LYS A 167 -15.19 5.10 2.95
N THR A 168 -14.47 6.08 2.43
CA THR A 168 -13.00 6.15 2.54
C THR A 168 -12.58 7.10 3.65
N VAL A 169 -11.41 6.84 4.24
CA VAL A 169 -10.80 7.71 5.25
C VAL A 169 -9.40 8.06 4.79
N SER A 170 -9.06 9.34 4.81
CA SER A 170 -7.76 9.86 4.35
C SER A 170 -7.17 10.94 5.26
N CYS A 171 -7.63 11.03 6.52
CA CYS A 171 -7.16 12.04 7.45
C CYS A 171 -6.38 11.41 8.60
N TYR A 172 -5.25 12.02 8.98
CA TYR A 172 -4.43 11.64 10.14
C TYR A 172 -4.70 12.52 11.39
N GLN A 173 -5.73 13.37 11.33
CA GLN A 173 -6.16 14.23 12.45
C GLN A 173 -7.47 13.75 13.05
#